data_a2317e338923b39d6771c28d621f7f9d
#
_entry.id   a2317e338923b39d6771c28d621f7f9d
#
_cell.length_a   1.000
_cell.length_b   1.000
_cell.length_c   1.000
_cell.angle_alpha   90.00
_cell.angle_beta   90.00
_cell.angle_gamma   90.00
#
_symmetry.space_group_name_H-M   'P 1'
#
loop_
_entity.id
_entity.type
_entity.pdbx_description
1 polymer ?
#
loop_
_entity_poly.entity_id
_entity_poly.type
_entity_poly.pdbx_seq_one_letter_code
_entity_poly.pdbx_strand_id
1 'polypeptide(L)'
;MEVKLISYSQPVNSDGDKNPLSIAELAASVCYDSEPTDTYRIVKGCKATGHCYDEATEVFTSKGFVPWKDVTFETELAAIDPETRMFVGFERPMDLFKYDYDGDMIAINHKDIDLLITPGHKLYASISKSAYHRTHPSFSLIKADDILPTGVQVYKSPFRLCLSAYNPNSTISKTDLIYKLYGFFIGDGFADVKMGKYIHFHLKKQRKIDYLKKLCSDIGVDLICAPSNKYKIASEEINATNFCKMFYSERREKTFPDEFFSMTRNQYNCFVDGLLNSDGFVTHTSAEYCTTSKELVSKLQALCSINGTYCSDKITIKNAPNQKDSHKLTFYRDRMMYPMINDSRTRDKYGASLVHYTGKVYCATVSTGLLIVRRNGKLCLCGNCSVLEHISFTFEVSGVSRALLAQLSRHRHISLSVQSQRYVSMDNFDYVNPFNGEDADVFNNMMADAANNYRILKEYHNAANEDARAVLPNACCTKLYVTINARSLIEMSHLRLCTRAQSEIRSMFQLIKSQVATVCPELAAWMIPSCEANPKYPFCPEGNRCCGRHPKLADVYKTVEK
;
A
#
# COMPACT_ATOMS: atom_id res chain seq x y z
N MET A 1 -21.54 8.59 -27.56
CA MET A 1 -20.46 7.69 -27.09
C MET A 1 -21.00 6.27 -27.02
N GLU A 2 -20.30 5.33 -27.59
CA GLU A 2 -20.58 3.91 -27.52
C GLU A 2 -19.30 3.17 -27.11
N VAL A 3 -19.45 2.14 -26.26
CA VAL A 3 -18.37 1.25 -25.86
C VAL A 3 -18.83 -0.19 -26.07
N LYS A 4 -18.07 -0.96 -26.87
CA LYS A 4 -18.31 -2.38 -27.11
C LYS A 4 -17.11 -3.19 -26.67
N LEU A 5 -17.34 -4.26 -25.93
CA LEU A 5 -16.32 -5.27 -25.67
C LEU A 5 -16.11 -6.10 -26.94
N ILE A 6 -14.92 -6.03 -27.52
CA ILE A 6 -14.58 -6.72 -28.77
C ILE A 6 -13.96 -8.08 -28.50
N SER A 7 -13.05 -8.12 -27.53
CA SER A 7 -12.40 -9.36 -27.12
C SER A 7 -11.92 -9.24 -25.69
N TYR A 8 -11.80 -10.38 -25.05
CA TYR A 8 -11.14 -10.54 -23.77
C TYR A 8 -10.39 -11.85 -23.76
N SER A 9 -9.42 -11.95 -22.89
CA SER A 9 -8.69 -13.19 -22.71
C SER A 9 -9.63 -14.28 -22.24
N GLN A 10 -9.66 -15.41 -22.94
CA GLN A 10 -10.43 -16.59 -22.59
C GLN A 10 -9.50 -17.78 -22.47
N PRO A 11 -9.77 -18.71 -21.53
CA PRO A 11 -9.03 -19.95 -21.48
C PRO A 11 -9.29 -20.77 -22.75
N VAL A 12 -8.22 -21.36 -23.28
CA VAL A 12 -8.31 -22.34 -24.38
C VAL A 12 -8.32 -23.73 -23.76
N ASN A 13 -9.46 -24.10 -23.16
CA ASN A 13 -9.66 -25.44 -22.63
C ASN A 13 -10.88 -26.10 -23.28
N SER A 14 -10.98 -27.43 -23.15
CA SER A 14 -12.06 -28.24 -23.70
C SER A 14 -13.40 -28.04 -22.96
N ASP A 15 -13.40 -27.38 -21.81
CA ASP A 15 -14.53 -27.39 -20.87
C ASP A 15 -15.50 -26.22 -21.10
N GLY A 16 -15.26 -25.37 -22.10
CA GLY A 16 -16.13 -24.26 -22.48
C GLY A 16 -16.18 -23.12 -21.47
N ASP A 17 -15.25 -23.05 -20.53
CA ASP A 17 -15.13 -21.97 -19.57
C ASP A 17 -14.75 -20.67 -20.29
N LYS A 18 -15.51 -19.62 -20.06
CA LYS A 18 -15.32 -18.29 -20.65
C LYS A 18 -14.94 -17.22 -19.61
N ASN A 19 -14.71 -17.61 -18.35
CA ASN A 19 -14.34 -16.68 -17.32
C ASN A 19 -12.91 -16.16 -17.54
N PRO A 20 -12.68 -14.84 -17.76
CA PRO A 20 -11.34 -14.28 -17.92
C PRO A 20 -10.39 -14.58 -16.76
N LEU A 21 -10.90 -14.73 -15.55
CA LEU A 21 -10.09 -15.05 -14.37
C LEU A 21 -9.43 -16.42 -14.51
N SER A 22 -10.03 -17.35 -15.25
CA SER A 22 -9.44 -18.68 -15.52
C SER A 22 -8.15 -18.61 -16.37
N ILE A 23 -7.87 -17.49 -17.06
CA ILE A 23 -6.58 -17.27 -17.72
C ILE A 23 -5.46 -16.99 -16.71
N ALA A 24 -5.78 -16.28 -15.64
CA ALA A 24 -4.86 -16.17 -14.52
C ALA A 24 -4.50 -17.57 -14.00
N GLU A 25 -5.45 -18.51 -14.04
CA GLU A 25 -5.27 -19.91 -13.69
C GLU A 25 -4.41 -20.66 -14.71
N LEU A 26 -4.70 -20.50 -16.00
CA LEU A 26 -3.93 -21.16 -17.07
C LEU A 26 -2.51 -20.61 -17.16
N ALA A 27 -2.34 -19.29 -17.11
CA ALA A 27 -1.01 -18.69 -17.03
C ALA A 27 -0.24 -19.24 -15.84
N ALA A 28 -0.96 -19.58 -14.82
CA ALA A 28 -0.50 -20.24 -13.62
C ALA A 28 -0.16 -21.73 -13.82
N SER A 29 -1.00 -22.51 -14.48
CA SER A 29 -0.83 -23.95 -14.66
C SER A 29 0.29 -24.29 -15.64
N VAL A 30 0.51 -23.50 -16.69
CA VAL A 30 1.57 -23.68 -17.67
C VAL A 30 2.96 -23.74 -17.04
N CYS A 31 3.18 -23.02 -15.95
CA CYS A 31 4.45 -23.06 -15.23
C CYS A 31 4.63 -24.29 -14.34
N TYR A 32 3.61 -25.15 -14.23
CA TYR A 32 3.63 -26.30 -13.34
C TYR A 32 3.71 -27.64 -14.05
N ASP A 33 3.55 -27.65 -15.37
CA ASP A 33 3.35 -28.91 -16.10
C ASP A 33 2.26 -29.76 -15.42
N SER A 34 1.15 -29.12 -15.01
CA SER A 34 0.06 -29.75 -14.26
C SER A 34 -1.30 -29.39 -14.85
N GLU A 35 -2.22 -30.36 -14.87
CA GLU A 35 -3.60 -30.16 -15.27
C GLU A 35 -4.32 -29.18 -14.33
N PRO A 36 -5.16 -28.24 -14.85
CA PRO A 36 -5.97 -27.36 -14.03
C PRO A 36 -7.00 -28.19 -13.26
N THR A 37 -7.05 -28.07 -11.95
CA THR A 37 -8.06 -28.73 -11.11
C THR A 37 -9.02 -27.71 -10.52
N ASP A 38 -10.33 -28.00 -10.54
CA ASP A 38 -11.49 -27.14 -10.34
C ASP A 38 -11.60 -26.33 -9.04
N THR A 39 -10.76 -26.53 -8.06
CA THR A 39 -11.04 -26.04 -6.71
C THR A 39 -10.06 -24.97 -6.19
N TYR A 40 -8.94 -24.70 -6.88
CA TYR A 40 -7.93 -23.74 -6.41
C TYR A 40 -7.32 -22.96 -7.57
N ARG A 41 -8.14 -22.16 -8.16
CA ARG A 41 -7.93 -21.62 -9.49
C ARG A 41 -6.84 -20.58 -9.62
N ILE A 42 -6.62 -19.73 -8.63
CA ILE A 42 -5.64 -18.65 -8.70
C ILE A 42 -4.33 -19.01 -7.99
N VAL A 43 -4.33 -20.02 -7.14
CA VAL A 43 -3.19 -20.46 -6.32
C VAL A 43 -1.97 -20.90 -7.13
N LYS A 44 -2.17 -21.38 -8.36
CA LYS A 44 -1.07 -21.85 -9.22
C LYS A 44 -0.38 -20.74 -10.03
N GLY A 45 -0.92 -19.51 -10.06
CA GLY A 45 -0.48 -18.40 -10.91
C GLY A 45 0.86 -17.77 -10.58
N CYS A 46 1.32 -17.92 -9.37
CA CYS A 46 2.56 -17.24 -8.95
C CYS A 46 3.85 -17.93 -9.39
N LYS A 47 3.85 -19.22 -9.72
CA LYS A 47 5.06 -19.84 -10.28
C LYS A 47 5.46 -19.21 -11.60
N ALA A 48 4.46 -18.82 -12.43
CA ALA A 48 4.71 -18.16 -13.69
C ALA A 48 5.29 -16.77 -13.56
N THR A 49 4.93 -16.05 -12.48
CA THR A 49 5.33 -14.66 -12.30
C THR A 49 6.54 -14.49 -11.39
N GLY A 50 6.96 -15.53 -10.67
CA GLY A 50 8.15 -15.51 -9.81
C GLY A 50 8.12 -14.42 -8.74
N HIS A 51 6.96 -14.09 -8.17
CA HIS A 51 6.77 -12.94 -7.26
C HIS A 51 6.69 -13.37 -5.79
N CYS A 52 7.62 -14.16 -5.27
CA CYS A 52 7.49 -14.79 -3.96
C CYS A 52 8.63 -14.49 -3.01
N TYR A 53 8.36 -14.73 -1.73
CA TYR A 53 9.29 -14.65 -0.60
C TYR A 53 9.69 -16.05 -0.14
N ASP A 54 10.85 -16.16 0.51
CA ASP A 54 11.30 -17.39 1.16
C ASP A 54 10.50 -17.71 2.44
N GLU A 55 10.70 -18.91 2.97
CA GLU A 55 10.02 -19.40 4.17
C GLU A 55 10.35 -18.62 5.45
N ALA A 56 11.53 -18.00 5.53
CA ALA A 56 11.96 -17.21 6.69
C ALA A 56 11.35 -15.81 6.73
N THR A 57 10.69 -15.38 5.66
CA THR A 57 10.01 -14.09 5.61
C THR A 57 8.66 -14.16 6.33
N GLU A 58 8.34 -13.12 7.10
CA GLU A 58 7.07 -12.91 7.78
C GLU A 58 6.31 -11.75 7.12
N VAL A 59 4.98 -11.75 7.21
CA VAL A 59 4.11 -10.67 6.73
C VAL A 59 3.36 -10.02 7.89
N PHE A 60 3.13 -8.72 7.81
CA PHE A 60 2.40 -7.99 8.83
C PHE A 60 0.89 -8.18 8.67
N THR A 61 0.24 -8.57 9.77
CA THR A 61 -1.18 -8.87 9.89
C THR A 61 -1.83 -8.06 11.01
N SER A 62 -3.16 -8.12 11.13
CA SER A 62 -3.91 -7.52 12.24
C SER A 62 -3.53 -8.09 13.61
N LYS A 63 -2.78 -9.20 13.66
CA LYS A 63 -2.27 -9.83 14.89
C LYS A 63 -0.75 -9.69 15.06
N GLY A 64 -0.09 -8.81 14.29
CA GLY A 64 1.36 -8.66 14.26
C GLY A 64 2.01 -9.42 13.10
N PHE A 65 3.33 -9.62 13.16
CA PHE A 65 4.06 -10.39 12.14
C PHE A 65 3.81 -11.89 12.27
N VAL A 66 3.41 -12.50 11.17
CA VAL A 66 3.10 -13.93 11.07
C VAL A 66 3.96 -14.56 9.98
N PRO A 67 4.59 -15.74 10.21
CA PRO A 67 5.26 -16.49 9.17
C PRO A 67 4.32 -16.81 8.00
N TRP A 68 4.80 -16.72 6.78
CA TRP A 68 3.98 -16.99 5.59
C TRP A 68 3.30 -18.37 5.59
N LYS A 69 3.93 -19.37 6.19
CA LYS A 69 3.36 -20.73 6.29
C LYS A 69 2.06 -20.79 7.09
N ASP A 70 1.84 -19.82 7.99
CA ASP A 70 0.69 -19.75 8.90
C ASP A 70 -0.40 -18.78 8.38
N VAL A 71 -0.17 -18.10 7.24
CA VAL A 71 -1.14 -17.21 6.60
C VAL A 71 -2.22 -18.04 5.90
N THR A 72 -3.48 -17.65 6.13
CA THR A 72 -4.67 -18.25 5.52
C THR A 72 -5.54 -17.18 4.86
N PHE A 73 -6.58 -17.56 4.13
CA PHE A 73 -7.55 -16.62 3.56
C PHE A 73 -8.33 -15.82 4.61
N GLU A 74 -8.36 -16.28 5.87
CA GLU A 74 -8.94 -15.54 7.00
C GLU A 74 -7.97 -14.57 7.66
N THR A 75 -6.69 -14.60 7.29
CA THR A 75 -5.67 -13.73 7.84
C THR A 75 -5.81 -12.33 7.25
N GLU A 76 -5.95 -11.32 8.08
CA GLU A 76 -6.02 -9.93 7.65
C GLU A 76 -4.60 -9.34 7.51
N LEU A 77 -4.18 -9.05 6.28
CA LEU A 77 -2.88 -8.49 5.93
C LEU A 77 -2.91 -6.96 5.93
N ALA A 78 -1.83 -6.33 6.36
CA ALA A 78 -1.70 -4.88 6.30
C ALA A 78 -1.61 -4.40 4.85
N ALA A 79 -2.54 -3.54 4.44
CA ALA A 79 -2.62 -2.94 3.12
C ALA A 79 -2.07 -1.51 3.12
N ILE A 80 -1.21 -1.21 2.16
CA ILE A 80 -0.52 0.08 2.02
C ILE A 80 -0.80 0.65 0.64
N ASP A 81 -1.29 1.86 0.58
CA ASP A 81 -1.49 2.58 -0.69
C ASP A 81 -0.12 2.91 -1.33
N PRO A 82 0.17 2.43 -2.53
CA PRO A 82 1.48 2.60 -3.18
C PRO A 82 1.75 4.05 -3.63
N GLU A 83 0.73 4.88 -3.86
CA GLU A 83 0.90 6.26 -4.30
C GLU A 83 1.20 7.19 -3.11
N THR A 84 0.45 7.05 -2.03
CA THR A 84 0.57 7.89 -0.84
C THR A 84 1.46 7.29 0.23
N ARG A 85 1.73 5.98 0.17
CA ARG A 85 2.37 5.16 1.22
C ARG A 85 1.60 5.15 2.53
N MET A 86 0.31 5.44 2.47
CA MET A 86 -0.52 5.43 3.67
C MET A 86 -0.93 3.99 4.01
N PHE A 87 -0.90 3.68 5.29
CA PHE A 87 -1.56 2.51 5.81
C PHE A 87 -3.08 2.70 5.69
N VAL A 88 -3.75 1.84 4.93
CA VAL A 88 -5.19 1.95 4.67
C VAL A 88 -6.03 1.00 5.53
N GLY A 89 -5.39 0.11 6.26
CA GLY A 89 -6.06 -0.85 7.14
C GLY A 89 -5.60 -2.28 6.90
N PHE A 90 -6.40 -3.21 7.38
CA PHE A 90 -6.17 -4.65 7.20
C PHE A 90 -7.23 -5.22 6.27
N GLU A 91 -6.82 -6.10 5.35
CA GLU A 91 -7.70 -6.78 4.42
C GLU A 91 -7.36 -8.26 4.29
N ARG A 92 -8.33 -9.09 3.97
CA ARG A 92 -8.09 -10.49 3.64
C ARG A 92 -7.40 -10.60 2.30
N PRO A 93 -6.47 -11.54 2.13
CA PRO A 93 -5.83 -11.75 0.84
C PRO A 93 -6.88 -12.19 -0.20
N MET A 94 -6.79 -11.61 -1.39
CA MET A 94 -7.58 -12.07 -2.55
C MET A 94 -7.06 -13.44 -3.01
N ASP A 95 -5.73 -13.67 -2.87
CA ASP A 95 -5.06 -14.90 -3.21
C ASP A 95 -3.90 -15.20 -2.29
N LEU A 96 -3.62 -16.51 -2.13
CA LEU A 96 -2.48 -17.04 -1.39
C LEU A 96 -1.70 -18.04 -2.24
N PHE A 97 -0.39 -17.89 -2.25
CA PHE A 97 0.52 -18.68 -3.05
C PHE A 97 1.55 -19.40 -2.17
N LYS A 98 1.68 -20.70 -2.40
CA LYS A 98 2.66 -21.55 -1.71
C LYS A 98 3.08 -22.67 -2.64
N TYR A 99 4.37 -22.77 -2.93
CA TYR A 99 4.89 -23.87 -3.77
C TYR A 99 6.35 -24.19 -3.48
N ASP A 100 6.79 -25.36 -3.95
CA ASP A 100 8.19 -25.74 -3.90
C ASP A 100 8.96 -25.01 -5.00
N TYR A 101 10.09 -24.43 -4.65
CA TYR A 101 10.94 -23.66 -5.56
C TYR A 101 12.36 -24.23 -5.51
N ASP A 102 12.96 -24.39 -6.68
CA ASP A 102 14.35 -24.78 -6.86
C ASP A 102 14.94 -23.90 -7.96
N GLY A 103 15.80 -22.95 -7.58
CA GLY A 103 16.36 -21.98 -8.52
C GLY A 103 16.99 -20.77 -7.85
N ASP A 104 17.43 -19.83 -8.65
CA ASP A 104 18.08 -18.62 -8.16
C ASP A 104 17.08 -17.62 -7.60
N MET A 105 17.34 -17.11 -6.41
CA MET A 105 16.62 -16.02 -5.77
C MET A 105 17.54 -14.80 -5.61
N ILE A 106 16.92 -13.63 -5.50
CA ILE A 106 17.61 -12.37 -5.25
C ILE A 106 17.68 -12.14 -3.74
N ALA A 107 18.89 -12.18 -3.20
CA ALA A 107 19.18 -11.80 -1.82
C ALA A 107 19.55 -10.32 -1.77
N ILE A 108 18.81 -9.52 -0.99
CA ILE A 108 19.13 -8.12 -0.70
C ILE A 108 19.58 -8.04 0.75
N ASN A 109 20.88 -7.83 0.95
CA ASN A 109 21.48 -7.73 2.27
C ASN A 109 21.95 -6.31 2.55
N HIS A 110 21.43 -5.70 3.62
CA HIS A 110 21.80 -4.40 4.14
C HIS A 110 21.73 -4.42 5.67
N LYS A 111 22.37 -3.46 6.34
CA LYS A 111 22.25 -3.37 7.82
C LYS A 111 20.80 -3.29 8.30
N ASP A 112 19.91 -2.64 7.52
CA ASP A 112 18.51 -2.37 7.87
C ASP A 112 17.51 -3.19 7.03
N ILE A 113 17.96 -3.95 6.02
CA ILE A 113 17.11 -4.77 5.14
C ILE A 113 17.69 -6.17 5.00
N ASP A 114 16.81 -7.13 4.99
CA ASP A 114 17.10 -8.51 4.62
C ASP A 114 15.92 -9.04 3.82
N LEU A 115 16.12 -9.35 2.56
CA LEU A 115 15.10 -9.92 1.69
C LEU A 115 15.70 -11.09 0.91
N LEU A 116 14.91 -12.12 0.71
CA LEU A 116 15.17 -13.20 -0.22
C LEU A 116 13.90 -13.43 -1.05
N ILE A 117 13.96 -13.04 -2.32
CA ILE A 117 12.81 -12.95 -3.21
C ILE A 117 13.11 -13.58 -4.55
N THR A 118 12.09 -14.08 -5.21
CA THR A 118 12.22 -14.59 -6.56
C THR A 118 12.52 -13.47 -7.57
N PRO A 119 13.19 -13.75 -8.71
CA PRO A 119 13.65 -12.76 -9.67
C PRO A 119 12.56 -11.81 -10.18
N GLY A 120 11.39 -12.32 -10.54
CA GLY A 120 10.28 -11.51 -11.01
C GLY A 120 9.59 -10.64 -9.94
N HIS A 121 9.98 -10.74 -8.66
CA HIS A 121 9.31 -10.05 -7.57
C HIS A 121 9.32 -8.51 -7.73
N LYS A 122 8.21 -7.86 -7.40
CA LYS A 122 8.08 -6.40 -7.46
C LYS A 122 8.57 -5.75 -6.16
N LEU A 123 9.68 -5.03 -6.25
CA LEU A 123 10.21 -4.19 -5.17
C LEU A 123 9.54 -2.81 -5.20
N TYR A 124 9.18 -2.30 -4.03
CA TYR A 124 8.78 -0.89 -3.90
C TYR A 124 10.02 -0.03 -3.77
N ALA A 125 10.52 0.46 -4.90
CA ALA A 125 11.86 1.03 -5.03
C ALA A 125 11.89 2.40 -5.72
N SER A 126 12.95 3.15 -5.44
CA SER A 126 13.28 4.43 -6.10
C SER A 126 14.67 4.35 -6.72
N ILE A 127 14.77 4.54 -8.05
CA ILE A 127 16.01 4.41 -8.83
C ILE A 127 16.67 5.79 -9.09
N SER A 128 16.09 6.88 -8.63
CA SER A 128 16.54 8.23 -8.98
C SER A 128 17.96 8.52 -8.49
N LYS A 129 18.81 9.02 -9.42
CA LYS A 129 20.20 9.45 -9.16
C LYS A 129 20.32 10.91 -8.71
N SER A 130 19.25 11.72 -8.81
CA SER A 130 19.25 13.15 -8.49
C SER A 130 19.50 13.41 -6.99
N ALA A 131 20.26 14.46 -6.68
CA ALA A 131 20.48 14.89 -5.31
C ALA A 131 19.18 15.34 -4.61
N TYR A 132 18.26 15.96 -5.34
CA TYR A 132 16.93 16.35 -4.85
C TYR A 132 16.12 15.13 -4.40
N HIS A 133 16.14 14.04 -5.17
CA HIS A 133 15.45 12.80 -4.83
C HIS A 133 16.10 11.98 -3.72
N ARG A 134 17.24 12.42 -3.16
CA ARG A 134 17.82 11.78 -1.96
C ARG A 134 17.00 12.06 -0.71
N THR A 135 16.38 13.23 -0.64
CA THR A 135 15.55 13.66 0.50
C THR A 135 14.06 13.38 0.28
N HIS A 136 13.61 13.32 -0.98
CA HIS A 136 12.22 13.09 -1.38
C HIS A 136 12.16 12.01 -2.48
N PRO A 137 12.48 10.74 -2.17
CA PRO A 137 12.46 9.69 -3.18
C PRO A 137 11.03 9.41 -3.66
N SER A 138 10.89 9.31 -4.98
CA SER A 138 9.67 8.81 -5.61
C SER A 138 9.78 7.29 -5.73
N PHE A 139 8.84 6.55 -5.17
CA PHE A 139 8.80 5.09 -5.19
C PHE A 139 7.79 4.58 -6.20
N SER A 140 8.10 3.44 -6.79
CA SER A 140 7.21 2.68 -7.66
C SER A 140 7.49 1.19 -7.54
N LEU A 141 6.54 0.36 -7.97
CA LEU A 141 6.73 -1.08 -8.05
C LEU A 141 7.58 -1.42 -9.27
N ILE A 142 8.76 -1.99 -9.06
CA ILE A 142 9.76 -2.30 -10.08
C ILE A 142 10.15 -3.77 -9.92
N LYS A 143 10.23 -4.52 -11.02
CA LYS A 143 10.70 -5.92 -10.96
C LYS A 143 12.14 -5.96 -10.45
N ALA A 144 12.42 -6.94 -9.61
CA ALA A 144 13.76 -7.11 -9.06
C ALA A 144 14.80 -7.41 -10.15
N ASP A 145 14.42 -8.14 -11.20
CA ASP A 145 15.25 -8.38 -12.39
C ASP A 145 15.66 -7.12 -13.13
N ASP A 146 14.78 -6.12 -13.19
CA ASP A 146 15.07 -4.84 -13.87
C ASP A 146 16.11 -4.01 -13.12
N ILE A 147 16.25 -4.25 -11.81
CA ILE A 147 17.23 -3.57 -10.95
C ILE A 147 18.56 -4.30 -10.91
N LEU A 148 18.54 -5.61 -11.14
CA LEU A 148 19.69 -6.50 -11.08
C LEU A 148 19.93 -7.13 -12.45
N PRO A 149 20.77 -6.54 -13.30
CA PRO A 149 21.08 -7.11 -14.60
C PRO A 149 21.71 -8.49 -14.45
N THR A 150 21.05 -9.48 -15.02
CA THR A 150 21.56 -10.85 -15.18
C THR A 150 22.59 -10.88 -16.31
N GLY A 151 23.82 -11.26 -16.00
CA GLY A 151 24.88 -11.53 -16.96
C GLY A 151 25.73 -10.34 -17.37
N VAL A 152 27.04 -10.47 -17.15
CA VAL A 152 28.12 -9.51 -17.44
C VAL A 152 28.22 -8.32 -16.48
N GLN A 153 29.43 -8.04 -16.02
CA GLN A 153 29.88 -6.98 -15.12
C GLN A 153 29.33 -5.56 -15.43
N VAL A 154 28.04 -5.36 -15.29
CA VAL A 154 27.44 -4.03 -15.36
C VAL A 154 27.28 -3.53 -13.93
N TYR A 155 27.82 -2.35 -13.64
CA TYR A 155 27.70 -1.66 -12.37
C TYR A 155 26.24 -1.63 -11.93
N LYS A 156 25.92 -2.39 -10.88
CA LYS A 156 24.58 -2.41 -10.27
C LYS A 156 24.22 -0.99 -9.88
N SER A 157 23.20 -0.42 -10.50
CA SER A 157 22.75 0.94 -10.16
C SER A 157 22.25 1.00 -8.73
N PRO A 158 22.61 2.02 -7.94
CA PRO A 158 22.09 2.18 -6.60
C PRO A 158 20.58 2.46 -6.64
N PHE A 159 19.84 1.84 -5.73
CA PHE A 159 18.40 2.06 -5.54
C PHE A 159 18.04 2.16 -4.06
N ARG A 160 16.89 2.71 -3.75
CA ARG A 160 16.38 2.84 -2.38
C ARG A 160 15.16 1.97 -2.18
N LEU A 161 15.05 1.38 -1.01
CA LEU A 161 13.86 0.68 -0.55
C LEU A 161 13.20 1.46 0.59
N CYS A 162 11.90 1.25 0.80
CA CYS A 162 11.13 1.92 1.83
C CYS A 162 10.89 0.98 3.01
N LEU A 163 11.13 1.45 4.24
CA LEU A 163 11.05 0.63 5.45
C LEU A 163 9.74 0.81 6.23
N SER A 164 8.97 1.86 5.97
CA SER A 164 7.72 2.09 6.69
C SER A 164 6.67 2.78 5.84
N ALA A 165 5.41 2.46 6.13
CA ALA A 165 4.26 3.18 5.65
C ALA A 165 4.06 4.49 6.44
N TYR A 166 3.14 5.30 6.02
CA TYR A 166 2.81 6.59 6.62
C TYR A 166 1.39 6.57 7.18
N ASN A 167 1.22 7.14 8.37
CA ASN A 167 -0.08 7.42 8.96
C ASN A 167 -0.16 8.94 9.17
N PRO A 168 -1.15 9.65 8.60
CA PRO A 168 -1.21 11.11 8.69
C PRO A 168 -1.43 11.58 10.13
N ASN A 169 -0.86 12.75 10.46
CA ASN A 169 -1.12 13.39 11.73
C ASN A 169 -2.58 13.87 11.79
N SER A 170 -3.20 13.70 12.94
CA SER A 170 -4.50 14.29 13.31
C SER A 170 -4.29 15.33 14.42
N THR A 171 -5.31 16.06 14.80
CA THR A 171 -5.24 16.98 15.95
C THR A 171 -5.20 16.15 17.24
N ILE A 172 -4.29 16.47 18.17
CA ILE A 172 -4.21 15.77 19.47
C ILE A 172 -5.48 16.10 20.27
N SER A 173 -6.21 15.07 20.67
CA SER A 173 -7.34 15.18 21.58
C SER A 173 -6.89 14.95 23.04
N LYS A 174 -7.69 15.39 23.99
CA LYS A 174 -7.42 15.14 25.42
C LYS A 174 -7.46 13.64 25.73
N THR A 175 -8.28 12.88 25.01
CA THR A 175 -8.40 11.42 25.12
C THR A 175 -7.15 10.69 24.66
N ASP A 176 -6.35 11.26 23.75
CA ASP A 176 -5.12 10.65 23.28
C ASP A 176 -4.04 10.57 24.38
N LEU A 177 -4.12 11.41 25.42
CA LEU A 177 -3.13 11.47 26.48
C LEU A 177 -3.07 10.18 27.31
N ILE A 178 -4.14 9.38 27.34
CA ILE A 178 -4.16 8.09 28.04
C ILE A 178 -3.10 7.14 27.45
N TYR A 179 -2.80 7.24 26.15
CA TYR A 179 -1.78 6.42 25.49
C TYR A 179 -0.37 6.69 26.04
N LYS A 180 -0.11 7.90 26.56
CA LYS A 180 1.13 8.17 27.30
C LYS A 180 1.23 7.31 28.57
N LEU A 181 0.13 7.13 29.29
CA LEU A 181 0.10 6.26 30.46
C LEU A 181 0.31 4.80 30.07
N TYR A 182 -0.29 4.36 28.98
CA TYR A 182 -0.11 3.00 28.46
C TYR A 182 1.35 2.71 28.12
N GLY A 183 2.01 3.60 27.36
CA GLY A 183 3.43 3.48 27.05
C GLY A 183 4.32 3.51 28.29
N PHE A 184 4.06 4.44 29.22
CA PHE A 184 4.81 4.55 30.47
C PHE A 184 4.64 3.32 31.37
N PHE A 185 3.42 2.73 31.41
CA PHE A 185 3.14 1.50 32.15
C PHE A 185 3.90 0.29 31.57
N ILE A 186 4.07 0.19 30.27
CA ILE A 186 4.82 -0.92 29.67
C ILE A 186 6.25 -0.95 30.18
N GLY A 187 6.91 0.20 30.34
CA GLY A 187 8.27 0.26 30.88
C GLY A 187 8.33 0.09 32.39
N ASP A 188 7.73 1.00 33.14
CA ASP A 188 7.89 1.11 34.60
C ASP A 188 6.70 0.62 35.42
N GLY A 189 5.57 0.31 34.77
CA GLY A 189 4.33 -0.05 35.49
C GLY A 189 4.26 -1.52 35.87
N PHE A 190 3.50 -1.80 36.90
CA PHE A 190 3.18 -3.14 37.37
C PHE A 190 1.70 -3.24 37.75
N ALA A 191 1.06 -4.35 37.41
CA ALA A 191 -0.31 -4.67 37.82
C ALA A 191 -0.41 -6.14 38.21
N ASP A 192 -1.13 -6.42 39.30
CA ASP A 192 -1.51 -7.76 39.72
C ASP A 192 -2.88 -7.69 40.40
N VAL A 193 -3.84 -8.43 39.88
CA VAL A 193 -5.21 -8.50 40.41
C VAL A 193 -5.23 -8.92 41.88
N LYS A 194 -4.28 -9.76 42.29
CA LYS A 194 -4.13 -10.21 43.69
C LYS A 194 -3.74 -9.09 44.67
N MET A 195 -3.13 -8.01 44.15
CA MET A 195 -2.73 -6.84 44.92
C MET A 195 -3.81 -5.74 44.98
N GLY A 196 -5.02 -6.04 44.53
CA GLY A 196 -6.15 -5.12 44.53
C GLY A 196 -6.33 -4.36 43.19
N LYS A 197 -7.10 -3.27 43.24
CA LYS A 197 -7.55 -2.55 42.02
C LYS A 197 -6.51 -1.64 41.38
N TYR A 198 -5.39 -1.38 42.03
CA TYR A 198 -4.44 -0.37 41.61
C TYR A 198 -3.41 -0.89 40.61
N ILE A 199 -3.02 -0.05 39.65
CA ILE A 199 -1.76 -0.17 38.93
C ILE A 199 -0.66 0.53 39.75
N HIS A 200 0.54 0.02 39.71
CA HIS A 200 1.65 0.42 40.58
C HIS A 200 2.87 0.85 39.77
N PHE A 201 3.61 1.83 40.31
CA PHE A 201 4.91 2.28 39.83
C PHE A 201 5.89 2.38 40.98
N HIS A 202 7.15 2.02 40.75
CA HIS A 202 8.24 2.21 41.69
C HIS A 202 9.37 3.00 41.02
N LEU A 203 9.38 4.32 41.22
CA LEU A 203 10.20 5.25 40.46
C LEU A 203 11.27 5.89 41.32
N LYS A 204 12.55 5.71 40.95
CA LYS A 204 13.71 6.28 41.68
C LYS A 204 14.20 7.59 41.03
N LYS A 205 14.02 7.76 39.71
CA LYS A 205 14.53 8.91 38.97
C LYS A 205 13.50 10.07 39.01
N GLN A 206 13.93 11.26 39.44
CA GLN A 206 13.06 12.41 39.60
C GLN A 206 12.31 12.75 38.29
N ARG A 207 13.00 12.69 37.12
CA ARG A 207 12.37 12.93 35.82
C ARG A 207 11.13 12.05 35.55
N LYS A 208 11.18 10.77 35.97
CA LYS A 208 10.06 9.83 35.80
C LYS A 208 8.90 10.15 36.76
N ILE A 209 9.24 10.58 37.97
CA ILE A 209 8.26 11.01 38.98
C ILE A 209 7.51 12.25 38.47
N ASP A 210 8.25 13.24 38.01
CA ASP A 210 7.68 14.50 37.49
C ASP A 210 6.83 14.27 36.25
N TYR A 211 7.29 13.38 35.35
CA TYR A 211 6.52 12.96 34.18
C TYR A 211 5.19 12.31 34.58
N LEU A 212 5.22 11.33 35.51
CA LEU A 212 4.00 10.63 35.96
C LEU A 212 3.02 11.58 36.64
N LYS A 213 3.51 12.49 37.52
CA LYS A 213 2.68 13.49 38.19
C LYS A 213 1.97 14.42 37.20
N LYS A 214 2.73 14.96 36.23
CA LYS A 214 2.18 15.79 35.18
C LYS A 214 1.14 15.03 34.34
N LEU A 215 1.46 13.81 33.92
CA LEU A 215 0.58 12.97 33.12
C LEU A 215 -0.74 12.69 33.84
N CYS A 216 -0.70 12.32 35.12
CA CYS A 216 -1.92 12.11 35.91
C CYS A 216 -2.79 13.36 36.02
N SER A 217 -2.17 14.54 36.19
CA SER A 217 -2.87 15.82 36.16
C SER A 217 -3.50 16.09 34.79
N ASP A 218 -2.77 15.84 33.70
CA ASP A 218 -3.24 16.10 32.32
C ASP A 218 -4.43 15.20 31.94
N ILE A 219 -4.45 13.94 32.39
CA ILE A 219 -5.55 12.99 32.13
C ILE A 219 -6.66 13.03 33.19
N GLY A 220 -6.47 13.78 34.27
CA GLY A 220 -7.48 13.98 35.33
C GLY A 220 -7.67 12.77 36.24
N VAL A 221 -6.59 12.03 36.58
CA VAL A 221 -6.63 10.88 37.50
C VAL A 221 -5.79 11.12 38.75
N ASP A 222 -6.26 10.62 39.88
CA ASP A 222 -5.59 10.78 41.17
C ASP A 222 -4.35 9.88 41.26
N LEU A 223 -3.21 10.50 41.57
CA LEU A 223 -1.97 9.81 41.86
C LEU A 223 -1.78 9.67 43.39
N ILE A 224 -1.87 8.44 43.90
CA ILE A 224 -1.64 8.15 45.31
C ILE A 224 -0.15 7.88 45.51
N CYS A 225 0.48 8.73 46.32
CA CYS A 225 1.89 8.58 46.71
C CYS A 225 2.00 7.73 48.00
N ALA A 226 2.91 6.76 47.97
CA ALA A 226 3.21 5.92 49.14
C ALA A 226 4.71 6.02 49.47
N PRO A 227 5.14 5.64 50.71
CA PRO A 227 6.55 5.65 51.10
C PRO A 227 7.45 4.87 50.14
N SER A 228 8.74 5.20 50.11
CA SER A 228 9.75 4.53 49.30
C SER A 228 9.54 4.68 47.78
N ASN A 229 9.10 5.85 47.33
CA ASN A 229 8.93 6.16 45.93
C ASN A 229 7.96 5.23 45.17
N LYS A 230 6.94 4.76 45.88
CA LYS A 230 5.86 3.95 45.32
C LYS A 230 4.66 4.84 44.99
N TYR A 231 4.11 4.63 43.79
CA TYR A 231 2.98 5.39 43.27
C TYR A 231 1.90 4.41 42.82
N LYS A 232 0.64 4.75 42.98
CA LYS A 232 -0.46 3.91 42.52
C LYS A 232 -1.61 4.76 41.97
N ILE A 233 -2.28 4.22 40.96
CA ILE A 233 -3.40 4.85 40.26
C ILE A 233 -4.54 3.84 40.19
N ALA A 234 -5.79 4.30 40.35
CA ALA A 234 -6.97 3.54 40.00
C ALA A 234 -8.12 4.49 39.62
N SER A 235 -8.80 4.15 38.56
CA SER A 235 -10.10 4.70 38.16
C SER A 235 -10.97 3.56 37.65
N GLU A 236 -12.16 3.86 37.14
CA GLU A 236 -13.04 2.86 36.52
C GLU A 236 -12.35 2.16 35.35
N GLU A 237 -11.66 2.89 34.48
CA GLU A 237 -10.95 2.37 33.32
C GLU A 237 -9.51 1.94 33.64
N ILE A 238 -8.82 2.71 34.50
CA ILE A 238 -7.41 2.48 34.88
C ILE A 238 -7.37 1.62 36.14
N ASN A 239 -7.37 0.30 36.00
CA ASN A 239 -7.32 -0.62 37.11
C ASN A 239 -6.47 -1.87 36.79
N ALA A 240 -6.10 -2.62 37.84
CA ALA A 240 -5.24 -3.78 37.68
C ALA A 240 -5.83 -4.86 36.78
N THR A 241 -7.14 -5.08 36.82
CA THR A 241 -7.80 -6.10 35.98
C THR A 241 -7.68 -5.74 34.47
N ASN A 242 -8.02 -4.51 34.10
CA ASN A 242 -7.94 -4.05 32.73
C ASN A 242 -6.48 -4.06 32.24
N PHE A 243 -5.55 -3.56 33.06
CA PHE A 243 -4.15 -3.46 32.69
C PHE A 243 -3.46 -4.84 32.63
N CYS A 244 -3.86 -5.80 33.47
CA CYS A 244 -3.39 -7.18 33.34
C CYS A 244 -3.85 -7.80 32.01
N LYS A 245 -5.10 -7.58 31.64
CA LYS A 245 -5.66 -8.07 30.38
C LYS A 245 -5.01 -7.43 29.14
N MET A 246 -4.73 -6.13 29.20
CA MET A 246 -4.22 -5.37 28.07
C MET A 246 -2.70 -5.51 27.87
N PHE A 247 -1.93 -5.54 28.96
CA PHE A 247 -0.48 -5.32 28.91
C PHE A 247 0.37 -6.51 29.35
N TYR A 248 -0.23 -7.67 29.55
CA TYR A 248 0.50 -8.90 29.81
C TYR A 248 0.00 -10.04 28.93
N SER A 249 0.96 -10.76 28.35
CA SER A 249 0.70 -12.02 27.65
C SER A 249 0.32 -13.13 28.64
N GLU A 250 -0.12 -14.28 28.12
CA GLU A 250 -0.36 -15.49 28.92
C GLU A 250 0.90 -15.92 29.74
N ARG A 251 2.09 -15.64 29.21
CA ARG A 251 3.39 -15.88 29.87
C ARG A 251 3.77 -14.79 30.86
N ARG A 252 2.87 -13.84 31.14
CA ARG A 252 3.11 -12.68 32.00
C ARG A 252 4.27 -11.78 31.54
N GLU A 253 4.56 -11.77 30.25
CA GLU A 253 5.48 -10.81 29.64
C GLU A 253 4.73 -9.54 29.21
N LYS A 254 5.42 -8.40 29.21
CA LYS A 254 4.84 -7.14 28.73
C LYS A 254 4.53 -7.21 27.24
N THR A 255 3.32 -6.79 26.90
CA THR A 255 2.80 -6.68 25.53
C THR A 255 1.80 -5.54 25.43
N PHE A 256 1.08 -5.41 24.33
CA PHE A 256 -0.10 -4.55 24.18
C PHE A 256 -1.11 -5.21 23.24
N PRO A 257 -2.41 -4.81 23.29
CA PRO A 257 -3.45 -5.44 22.49
C PRO A 257 -3.31 -5.13 21.00
N ASP A 258 -3.79 -6.02 20.15
CA ASP A 258 -3.65 -5.90 18.69
C ASP A 258 -4.44 -4.71 18.13
N GLU A 259 -5.48 -4.25 18.81
CA GLU A 259 -6.26 -3.05 18.48
C GLU A 259 -5.37 -1.79 18.41
N PHE A 260 -4.18 -1.80 19.03
CA PHE A 260 -3.23 -0.69 18.94
C PHE A 260 -2.67 -0.49 17.53
N PHE A 261 -2.75 -1.48 16.66
CA PHE A 261 -2.42 -1.30 15.24
C PHE A 261 -3.40 -0.37 14.50
N SER A 262 -4.56 -0.07 15.10
CA SER A 262 -5.52 0.89 14.57
C SER A 262 -5.40 2.30 15.17
N MET A 263 -4.34 2.57 15.97
CA MET A 263 -4.08 3.89 16.54
C MET A 263 -3.95 4.96 15.46
N THR A 264 -4.48 6.14 15.76
CA THR A 264 -4.12 7.35 15.02
C THR A 264 -2.64 7.68 15.21
N ARG A 265 -2.07 8.48 14.32
CA ARG A 265 -0.67 8.94 14.46
C ARG A 265 -0.42 9.66 15.80
N ASN A 266 -1.40 10.38 16.32
CA ASN A 266 -1.25 11.09 17.59
C ASN A 266 -1.28 10.15 18.79
N GLN A 267 -2.16 9.14 18.77
CA GLN A 267 -2.19 8.10 19.80
C GLN A 267 -0.86 7.33 19.81
N TYR A 268 -0.35 6.97 18.62
CA TYR A 268 0.97 6.38 18.48
C TYR A 268 2.08 7.27 19.06
N ASN A 269 2.09 8.56 18.73
CA ASN A 269 3.09 9.49 19.25
C ASN A 269 2.99 9.60 20.79
N CYS A 270 1.79 9.67 21.34
CA CYS A 270 1.55 9.64 22.80
C CYS A 270 2.06 8.35 23.42
N PHE A 271 1.76 7.21 22.82
CA PHE A 271 2.20 5.90 23.31
C PHE A 271 3.72 5.77 23.33
N VAL A 272 4.40 6.15 22.24
CA VAL A 272 5.87 6.13 22.15
C VAL A 272 6.49 7.14 23.12
N ASP A 273 5.91 8.34 23.28
CA ASP A 273 6.38 9.32 24.26
C ASP A 273 6.35 8.74 25.68
N GLY A 274 5.26 8.09 26.07
CA GLY A 274 5.16 7.40 27.36
C GLY A 274 6.20 6.31 27.54
N LEU A 275 6.38 5.47 26.52
CA LEU A 275 7.35 4.36 26.51
C LEU A 275 8.78 4.88 26.68
N LEU A 276 9.15 5.94 25.96
CA LEU A 276 10.49 6.53 26.01
C LEU A 276 10.76 7.30 27.32
N ASN A 277 9.76 7.90 27.91
CA ASN A 277 9.89 8.57 29.22
C ASN A 277 9.98 7.58 30.38
N SER A 278 9.57 6.33 30.20
CA SER A 278 9.84 5.24 31.14
C SER A 278 11.30 4.78 31.05
N ASP A 279 11.59 3.71 30.34
CA ASP A 279 12.91 3.09 30.21
C ASP A 279 13.65 3.46 28.91
N GLY A 280 13.19 4.50 28.23
CA GLY A 280 13.83 4.98 27.01
C GLY A 280 14.99 5.94 27.24
N PHE A 281 15.78 6.10 26.18
CA PHE A 281 16.84 7.09 26.05
C PHE A 281 16.70 7.81 24.72
N VAL A 282 16.63 9.14 24.74
CA VAL A 282 16.41 9.97 23.55
C VAL A 282 17.64 10.76 23.22
N THR A 283 18.07 10.71 21.95
CA THR A 283 19.15 11.54 21.37
C THR A 283 18.56 12.54 20.37
N HIS A 284 19.38 13.40 19.79
CA HIS A 284 18.96 14.31 18.72
C HIS A 284 18.43 13.60 17.46
N THR A 285 18.91 12.39 17.16
CA THR A 285 18.63 11.68 15.89
C THR A 285 17.86 10.39 16.04
N SER A 286 17.80 9.83 17.25
CA SER A 286 17.16 8.56 17.53
C SER A 286 16.65 8.48 18.96
N ALA A 287 15.81 7.49 19.22
CA ALA A 287 15.41 7.11 20.56
C ALA A 287 15.64 5.61 20.74
N GLU A 288 15.97 5.19 21.94
CA GLU A 288 16.26 3.80 22.27
C GLU A 288 15.36 3.32 23.40
N TYR A 289 14.95 2.06 23.33
CA TYR A 289 14.19 1.36 24.37
C TYR A 289 14.69 -0.08 24.50
N CYS A 290 14.82 -0.56 25.73
CA CYS A 290 15.29 -1.93 25.99
C CYS A 290 14.17 -2.79 26.61
N THR A 291 14.05 -4.04 26.13
CA THR A 291 13.09 -5.02 26.66
C THR A 291 13.63 -6.43 26.54
N THR A 292 13.06 -7.36 27.31
CA THR A 292 13.30 -8.80 27.18
C THR A 292 12.12 -9.55 26.55
N SER A 293 11.01 -8.87 26.29
CA SER A 293 9.83 -9.45 25.64
C SER A 293 9.96 -9.43 24.13
N LYS A 294 10.12 -10.60 23.51
CA LYS A 294 10.16 -10.77 22.06
C LYS A 294 8.85 -10.38 21.40
N GLU A 295 7.73 -10.65 22.07
CA GLU A 295 6.40 -10.28 21.59
C GLU A 295 6.26 -8.75 21.51
N LEU A 296 6.65 -8.04 22.57
CA LEU A 296 6.63 -6.57 22.59
C LEU A 296 7.53 -5.99 21.48
N VAL A 297 8.71 -6.56 21.25
CA VAL A 297 9.61 -6.16 20.14
C VAL A 297 8.90 -6.27 18.81
N SER A 298 8.31 -7.43 18.53
CA SER A 298 7.60 -7.69 17.26
C SER A 298 6.43 -6.71 17.05
N LYS A 299 5.63 -6.49 18.09
CA LYS A 299 4.49 -5.57 18.05
C LYS A 299 4.94 -4.10 17.90
N LEU A 300 6.01 -3.67 18.57
CA LEU A 300 6.55 -2.32 18.43
C LEU A 300 7.12 -2.09 17.00
N GLN A 301 7.82 -3.06 16.44
CA GLN A 301 8.28 -2.98 15.05
C GLN A 301 7.10 -2.83 14.08
N ALA A 302 6.04 -3.64 14.26
CA ALA A 302 4.83 -3.57 13.46
C ALA A 302 4.14 -2.20 13.58
N LEU A 303 3.92 -1.73 14.80
CA LEU A 303 3.31 -0.43 15.06
C LEU A 303 4.11 0.74 14.47
N CYS A 304 5.44 0.70 14.57
CA CYS A 304 6.32 1.69 13.95
C CYS A 304 6.21 1.70 12.43
N SER A 305 6.14 0.51 11.80
CA SER A 305 6.16 0.34 10.36
C SER A 305 4.96 0.97 9.64
N ILE A 306 3.82 1.11 10.32
CA ILE A 306 2.63 1.78 9.78
C ILE A 306 2.53 3.26 10.21
N ASN A 307 3.45 3.73 11.04
CA ASN A 307 3.44 5.08 11.59
C ASN A 307 4.65 5.91 11.19
N GLY A 308 5.25 5.66 10.03
CA GLY A 308 6.35 6.46 9.49
C GLY A 308 7.59 6.49 10.38
N THR A 309 7.85 5.39 11.10
CA THR A 309 9.02 5.24 11.97
C THR A 309 9.69 3.91 11.67
N TYR A 310 10.98 3.90 11.48
CA TYR A 310 11.75 2.66 11.38
C TYR A 310 12.25 2.27 12.76
N CYS A 311 12.00 1.02 13.16
CA CYS A 311 12.43 0.46 14.44
C CYS A 311 13.35 -0.74 14.19
N SER A 312 14.65 -0.56 14.44
CA SER A 312 15.61 -1.67 14.39
C SER A 312 15.69 -2.37 15.73
N ASP A 313 15.93 -3.68 15.73
CA ASP A 313 16.22 -4.49 16.92
C ASP A 313 17.67 -4.95 16.91
N LYS A 314 18.37 -4.75 18.03
CA LYS A 314 19.69 -5.31 18.30
C LYS A 314 19.62 -6.22 19.51
N ILE A 315 19.82 -7.52 19.27
CA ILE A 315 19.78 -8.54 20.30
C ILE A 315 21.12 -8.62 21.01
N THR A 316 21.11 -8.63 22.34
CA THR A 316 22.24 -8.97 23.18
C THR A 316 21.95 -10.30 23.85
N ILE A 317 22.60 -11.34 23.37
CA ILE A 317 22.47 -12.70 23.91
C ILE A 317 23.14 -12.75 25.28
N LYS A 318 22.44 -13.32 26.26
CA LYS A 318 22.92 -13.54 27.62
C LYS A 318 23.32 -15.01 27.84
N ASN A 319 24.57 -15.23 28.19
CA ASN A 319 25.12 -16.60 28.35
C ASN A 319 24.84 -17.22 29.72
N ALA A 320 24.18 -16.51 30.65
CA ALA A 320 23.85 -17.04 31.95
C ALA A 320 22.50 -17.77 31.94
N PRO A 321 22.37 -18.95 32.57
CA PRO A 321 21.22 -19.85 32.43
C PRO A 321 19.88 -19.27 32.92
N ASN A 322 19.90 -18.19 33.72
CA ASN A 322 18.70 -17.52 34.24
C ASN A 322 18.48 -16.10 33.69
N GLN A 323 19.22 -15.69 32.64
CA GLN A 323 19.09 -14.37 32.06
C GLN A 323 18.44 -14.47 30.69
N LYS A 324 17.36 -13.70 30.46
CA LYS A 324 16.73 -13.55 29.14
C LYS A 324 17.59 -12.66 28.25
N ASP A 325 17.59 -12.95 26.97
CA ASP A 325 18.16 -12.06 25.96
C ASP A 325 17.55 -10.67 26.07
N SER A 326 18.36 -9.67 25.83
CA SER A 326 17.93 -8.28 25.87
C SER A 326 17.87 -7.71 24.45
N HIS A 327 16.74 -7.14 24.11
CA HIS A 327 16.47 -6.45 22.85
C HIS A 327 16.63 -4.96 23.05
N LYS A 328 17.47 -4.34 22.21
CA LYS A 328 17.63 -2.90 22.16
C LYS A 328 16.96 -2.39 20.89
N LEU A 329 15.81 -1.79 21.03
CA LEU A 329 15.06 -1.14 19.95
C LEU A 329 15.61 0.27 19.74
N THR A 330 15.87 0.64 18.49
CA THR A 330 16.24 1.99 18.11
C THR A 330 15.22 2.54 17.13
N PHE A 331 14.56 3.62 17.53
CA PHE A 331 13.56 4.33 16.73
C PHE A 331 14.24 5.45 15.94
N TYR A 332 14.14 5.37 14.60
CA TYR A 332 14.72 6.35 13.69
C TYR A 332 13.63 7.23 13.08
N ARG A 333 13.85 8.54 13.10
CA ARG A 333 12.97 9.51 12.47
C ARG A 333 13.55 9.93 11.11
N ASP A 334 12.68 10.04 10.10
CA ASP A 334 12.85 10.68 8.79
C ASP A 334 14.04 10.28 7.90
N ARG A 335 15.28 10.26 8.37
CA ARG A 335 16.46 10.08 7.49
C ARG A 335 16.83 8.64 7.15
N MET A 336 16.39 7.68 7.96
CA MET A 336 16.81 6.27 7.85
C MET A 336 15.77 5.36 7.19
N MET A 337 14.63 5.92 6.74
CA MET A 337 13.54 5.12 6.17
C MET A 337 13.79 4.67 4.72
N TYR A 338 14.86 5.16 4.08
CA TYR A 338 15.15 4.90 2.67
C TYR A 338 16.58 4.45 2.47
N PRO A 339 16.99 3.28 2.96
CA PRO A 339 18.34 2.76 2.78
C PRO A 339 18.67 2.59 1.30
N MET A 340 19.92 2.87 0.95
CA MET A 340 20.44 2.74 -0.40
C MET A 340 21.12 1.40 -0.55
N ILE A 341 20.65 0.59 -1.47
CA ILE A 341 21.24 -0.69 -1.85
C ILE A 341 22.18 -0.48 -3.03
N ASN A 342 23.25 -1.25 -3.12
CA ASN A 342 24.32 -1.13 -4.14
C ASN A 342 25.01 0.24 -4.15
N ASP A 343 25.09 0.94 -3.02
CA ASP A 343 25.91 2.16 -2.88
C ASP A 343 27.39 1.81 -3.13
N SER A 344 28.03 2.52 -4.02
CA SER A 344 29.44 2.28 -4.40
C SER A 344 30.43 2.28 -3.22
N ARG A 345 30.07 2.95 -2.12
CA ARG A 345 30.90 3.04 -0.90
C ARG A 345 30.75 1.84 0.04
N THR A 346 29.66 1.08 -0.11
CA THR A 346 29.30 0.00 0.83
C THR A 346 28.94 -1.30 0.12
N ARG A 347 29.00 -1.36 -1.22
CA ARG A 347 28.56 -2.50 -2.03
C ARG A 347 29.26 -3.83 -1.70
N ASP A 348 30.51 -3.76 -1.23
CA ASP A 348 31.28 -4.96 -0.84
C ASP A 348 30.72 -5.60 0.44
N LYS A 349 29.99 -4.82 1.25
CA LYS A 349 29.37 -5.26 2.48
C LYS A 349 27.84 -5.42 2.36
N TYR A 350 27.22 -4.56 1.57
CA TYR A 350 25.76 -4.49 1.43
C TYR A 350 25.37 -4.40 -0.04
N GLY A 351 24.46 -5.24 -0.47
CA GLY A 351 24.02 -5.22 -1.86
C GLY A 351 23.00 -6.30 -2.16
N ALA A 352 22.73 -6.44 -3.44
CA ALA A 352 21.88 -7.48 -3.96
C ALA A 352 22.72 -8.50 -4.75
N SER A 353 22.43 -9.78 -4.59
CA SER A 353 23.13 -10.91 -5.24
C SER A 353 22.14 -12.02 -5.57
N LEU A 354 22.52 -12.89 -6.52
CA LEU A 354 21.81 -14.13 -6.78
C LEU A 354 22.31 -15.22 -5.82
N VAL A 355 21.37 -15.98 -5.28
CA VAL A 355 21.63 -17.10 -4.38
C VAL A 355 20.72 -18.25 -4.78
N HIS A 356 21.27 -19.43 -4.99
CA HIS A 356 20.47 -20.62 -5.23
C HIS A 356 19.68 -20.99 -3.97
N TYR A 357 18.38 -21.25 -4.15
CA TYR A 357 17.46 -21.59 -3.06
C TYR A 357 16.61 -22.80 -3.44
N THR A 358 16.55 -23.76 -2.54
CA THR A 358 15.64 -24.90 -2.62
C THR A 358 14.77 -24.90 -1.39
N GLY A 359 13.46 -24.75 -1.55
CA GLY A 359 12.52 -24.70 -0.43
C GLY A 359 11.15 -24.18 -0.85
N LYS A 360 10.30 -23.91 0.14
CA LYS A 360 8.97 -23.33 -0.13
C LYS A 360 9.05 -21.81 -0.26
N VAL A 361 8.29 -21.30 -1.22
CA VAL A 361 8.11 -19.85 -1.40
C VAL A 361 6.63 -19.47 -1.27
N TYR A 362 6.39 -18.23 -0.87
CA TYR A 362 5.06 -17.76 -0.48
C TYR A 362 4.79 -16.36 -1.01
N CYS A 363 3.54 -16.06 -1.29
CA CYS A 363 3.05 -14.71 -1.56
C CYS A 363 1.55 -14.61 -1.29
N ALA A 364 1.03 -13.38 -1.29
CA ALA A 364 -0.40 -13.10 -1.28
C ALA A 364 -0.71 -11.99 -2.28
N THR A 365 -1.95 -11.91 -2.73
CA THR A 365 -2.47 -10.76 -3.46
C THR A 365 -3.34 -9.92 -2.52
N VAL A 366 -3.01 -8.63 -2.38
CA VAL A 366 -3.84 -7.63 -1.71
C VAL A 366 -4.27 -6.55 -2.70
N SER A 367 -5.38 -5.86 -2.40
CA SER A 367 -5.99 -4.88 -3.32
C SER A 367 -5.04 -3.74 -3.69
N THR A 368 -4.23 -3.30 -2.74
CA THR A 368 -3.27 -2.20 -2.90
C THR A 368 -1.98 -2.58 -3.62
N GLY A 369 -1.67 -3.86 -3.70
CA GLY A 369 -0.45 -4.35 -4.33
C GLY A 369 0.83 -4.17 -3.50
N LEU A 370 0.75 -3.72 -2.24
CA LEU A 370 1.91 -3.43 -1.40
C LEU A 370 1.71 -4.01 0.02
N LEU A 371 2.72 -4.72 0.49
CA LEU A 371 2.77 -5.40 1.79
C LEU A 371 3.91 -4.88 2.65
N ILE A 372 3.81 -5.08 3.96
CA ILE A 372 4.92 -4.95 4.89
C ILE A 372 5.41 -6.36 5.23
N VAL A 373 6.67 -6.61 4.93
CA VAL A 373 7.32 -7.89 5.23
C VAL A 373 8.50 -7.69 6.18
N ARG A 374 8.84 -8.77 6.89
CA ARG A 374 9.99 -8.80 7.80
C ARG A 374 10.77 -10.09 7.61
N ARG A 375 12.08 -9.98 7.49
CA ARG A 375 13.00 -11.12 7.47
C ARG A 375 14.15 -10.86 8.41
N ASN A 376 14.47 -11.83 9.27
CA ASN A 376 15.53 -11.70 10.28
C ASN A 376 15.43 -10.40 11.12
N GLY A 377 14.21 -10.00 11.49
CA GLY A 377 13.94 -8.79 12.27
C GLY A 377 14.03 -7.48 11.50
N LYS A 378 14.29 -7.49 10.19
CA LYS A 378 14.43 -6.31 9.33
C LYS A 378 13.20 -6.17 8.44
N LEU A 379 12.67 -4.96 8.38
CA LEU A 379 11.40 -4.61 7.77
C LEU A 379 11.59 -4.02 6.37
N CYS A 380 10.64 -4.29 5.47
CA CYS A 380 10.58 -3.64 4.15
C CYS A 380 9.15 -3.57 3.63
N LEU A 381 8.81 -2.47 2.93
CA LEU A 381 7.64 -2.42 2.06
C LEU A 381 8.00 -3.09 0.74
N CYS A 382 7.15 -4.01 0.31
CA CYS A 382 7.42 -4.83 -0.86
C CYS A 382 6.13 -5.11 -1.62
N GLY A 383 6.24 -5.32 -2.93
CA GLY A 383 5.09 -5.62 -3.77
C GLY A 383 4.50 -7.00 -3.48
N ASN A 384 3.31 -7.21 -3.98
CA ASN A 384 2.64 -8.50 -3.97
C ASN A 384 2.60 -9.12 -5.37
N CYS A 385 2.11 -10.33 -5.46
CA CYS A 385 1.81 -10.99 -6.72
C CYS A 385 0.58 -10.37 -7.40
N SER A 386 0.56 -10.30 -8.73
CA SER A 386 -0.61 -9.93 -9.50
C SER A 386 -0.67 -10.74 -10.79
N VAL A 387 -1.56 -11.72 -10.83
CA VAL A 387 -1.86 -12.51 -12.04
C VAL A 387 -2.85 -11.81 -12.97
N LEU A 388 -3.47 -10.72 -12.49
CA LEU A 388 -4.45 -9.94 -13.24
C LEU A 388 -3.86 -9.25 -14.48
N GLU A 389 -2.53 -9.12 -14.55
CA GLU A 389 -1.85 -8.54 -15.72
C GLU A 389 -1.91 -9.45 -16.97
N HIS A 390 -2.15 -10.75 -16.80
CA HIS A 390 -2.32 -11.70 -17.91
C HIS A 390 -3.70 -11.66 -18.56
N ILE A 391 -4.69 -11.06 -17.89
CA ILE A 391 -6.03 -10.89 -18.40
C ILE A 391 -6.10 -9.58 -19.17
N SER A 392 -6.50 -9.61 -20.43
CA SER A 392 -6.64 -8.42 -21.28
C SER A 392 -8.05 -8.28 -21.81
N PHE A 393 -8.51 -7.04 -21.89
CA PHE A 393 -9.78 -6.65 -22.50
C PHE A 393 -9.52 -5.67 -23.63
N THR A 394 -10.16 -5.86 -24.78
CA THR A 394 -10.11 -4.94 -25.90
C THR A 394 -11.50 -4.36 -26.12
N PHE A 395 -11.60 -3.05 -26.08
CA PHE A 395 -12.84 -2.30 -26.33
C PHE A 395 -12.73 -1.48 -27.61
N GLU A 396 -13.81 -1.45 -28.38
CA GLU A 396 -14.07 -0.43 -29.37
C GLU A 396 -14.80 0.72 -28.69
N VAL A 397 -14.30 1.93 -28.84
CA VAL A 397 -14.86 3.15 -28.28
C VAL A 397 -15.09 4.14 -29.41
N SER A 398 -16.31 4.64 -29.57
CA SER A 398 -16.69 5.59 -30.61
C SER A 398 -17.49 6.75 -30.06
N GLY A 399 -17.51 7.87 -30.79
CA GLY A 399 -18.21 9.08 -30.38
C GLY A 399 -17.59 9.74 -29.14
N VAL A 400 -16.28 9.67 -29.01
CA VAL A 400 -15.51 10.31 -27.93
C VAL A 400 -14.63 11.43 -28.50
N SER A 401 -14.44 12.48 -27.70
CA SER A 401 -13.64 13.63 -28.10
C SER A 401 -12.13 13.34 -28.14
N ARG A 402 -11.40 14.13 -28.91
CA ARG A 402 -9.92 14.15 -28.84
C ARG A 402 -9.41 14.60 -27.48
N ALA A 403 -10.18 15.42 -26.75
CA ALA A 403 -9.87 15.80 -25.38
C ALA A 403 -9.87 14.59 -24.44
N LEU A 404 -10.83 13.67 -24.59
CA LEU A 404 -10.85 12.41 -23.84
C LEU A 404 -9.65 11.54 -24.21
N LEU A 405 -9.34 11.41 -25.52
CA LEU A 405 -8.19 10.64 -25.99
C LEU A 405 -6.88 11.14 -25.37
N ALA A 406 -6.69 12.47 -25.27
CA ALA A 406 -5.52 13.07 -24.64
C ALA A 406 -5.40 12.72 -23.14
N GLN A 407 -6.52 12.52 -22.44
CA GLN A 407 -6.53 12.06 -21.06
C GLN A 407 -6.29 10.54 -20.95
N LEU A 408 -6.85 9.76 -21.88
CA LEU A 408 -6.70 8.30 -21.90
C LEU A 408 -5.26 7.90 -22.19
N SER A 409 -4.60 8.57 -23.15
CA SER A 409 -3.22 8.30 -23.56
C SER A 409 -2.15 8.56 -22.48
N ARG A 410 -2.50 9.23 -21.37
CA ARG A 410 -1.61 9.42 -20.22
C ARG A 410 -1.48 8.17 -19.34
N HIS A 411 -2.39 7.22 -19.49
CA HIS A 411 -2.28 5.97 -18.77
C HIS A 411 -1.20 5.08 -19.38
N ARG A 412 -0.44 4.42 -18.51
CA ARG A 412 0.57 3.44 -18.91
C ARG A 412 -0.08 2.06 -19.03
N HIS A 413 0.60 1.14 -19.71
CA HIS A 413 0.18 -0.26 -19.87
C HIS A 413 -1.17 -0.41 -20.61
N ILE A 414 -1.44 0.47 -21.57
CA ILE A 414 -2.56 0.37 -22.50
C ILE A 414 -2.05 0.41 -23.93
N SER A 415 -2.75 -0.24 -24.84
CA SER A 415 -2.51 -0.17 -26.28
C SER A 415 -3.68 0.54 -26.95
N LEU A 416 -3.37 1.52 -27.80
CA LEU A 416 -4.36 2.36 -28.51
C LEU A 416 -4.17 2.26 -30.01
N SER A 417 -5.26 1.99 -30.74
CA SER A 417 -5.37 2.19 -32.18
C SER A 417 -6.46 3.22 -32.43
N VAL A 418 -6.11 4.36 -33.01
CA VAL A 418 -6.99 5.53 -33.12
C VAL A 418 -7.19 5.93 -34.56
N GLN A 419 -8.42 6.30 -34.93
CA GLN A 419 -8.74 6.85 -36.23
C GLN A 419 -7.82 8.03 -36.58
N SER A 420 -7.16 7.93 -37.73
CA SER A 420 -6.18 8.92 -38.18
C SER A 420 -6.85 10.07 -38.92
N GLN A 421 -6.66 11.29 -38.45
CA GLN A 421 -7.06 12.52 -39.16
C GLN A 421 -6.10 12.89 -40.32
N ARG A 422 -5.05 12.11 -40.56
CA ARG A 422 -4.17 12.27 -41.72
C ARG A 422 -4.78 11.61 -42.97
N TYR A 423 -5.44 10.46 -42.74
CA TYR A 423 -5.95 9.63 -43.83
C TYR A 423 -7.46 9.76 -44.04
N VAL A 424 -8.19 10.13 -42.99
CA VAL A 424 -9.65 10.30 -43.04
C VAL A 424 -9.99 11.77 -43.09
N SER A 425 -10.78 12.18 -44.13
CA SER A 425 -11.29 13.53 -44.19
C SER A 425 -12.30 13.80 -43.09
N MET A 426 -12.29 15.02 -42.59
CA MET A 426 -13.10 15.47 -41.46
C MET A 426 -14.04 16.62 -41.91
N ASP A 427 -14.51 16.59 -43.11
CA ASP A 427 -15.38 17.65 -43.70
C ASP A 427 -16.66 17.86 -42.91
N ASN A 428 -17.22 16.76 -42.38
CA ASN A 428 -18.39 16.77 -41.52
C ASN A 428 -18.07 15.92 -40.27
N PHE A 429 -17.35 16.49 -39.34
CA PHE A 429 -17.02 15.76 -38.11
C PHE A 429 -18.12 15.85 -37.06
N ASP A 430 -18.38 14.74 -36.38
CA ASP A 430 -19.15 14.75 -35.15
C ASP A 430 -18.31 15.34 -33.99
N TYR A 431 -18.98 15.91 -33.00
CA TYR A 431 -18.31 16.49 -31.82
C TYR A 431 -19.06 16.21 -30.54
N VAL A 432 -18.36 16.25 -29.42
CA VAL A 432 -18.93 16.14 -28.09
C VAL A 432 -19.18 17.54 -27.54
N ASN A 433 -20.45 17.89 -27.36
CA ASN A 433 -20.85 19.14 -26.70
C ASN A 433 -20.96 18.93 -25.18
N PRO A 434 -20.12 19.59 -24.38
CA PRO A 434 -20.16 19.46 -22.92
C PRO A 434 -21.16 20.41 -22.25
N PHE A 435 -21.84 21.29 -23.00
CA PHE A 435 -22.73 22.33 -22.50
C PHE A 435 -24.20 21.99 -22.68
N ASN A 436 -25.06 22.72 -21.99
CA ASN A 436 -26.53 22.62 -22.06
C ASN A 436 -27.15 24.00 -22.23
N GLY A 437 -28.42 24.07 -22.72
CA GLY A 437 -29.14 25.31 -22.88
C GLY A 437 -28.46 26.24 -23.90
N GLU A 438 -28.53 27.56 -23.68
CA GLU A 438 -27.99 28.59 -24.57
C GLU A 438 -26.49 28.43 -24.87
N ASP A 439 -25.70 28.00 -23.88
CA ASP A 439 -24.27 27.72 -24.07
C ASP A 439 -24.02 26.59 -25.05
N ALA A 440 -24.93 25.63 -25.16
CA ALA A 440 -24.83 24.56 -26.13
C ALA A 440 -25.00 25.09 -27.56
N ASP A 441 -25.91 26.05 -27.78
CA ASP A 441 -26.13 26.66 -29.09
C ASP A 441 -24.92 27.49 -29.52
N VAL A 442 -24.35 28.28 -28.63
CA VAL A 442 -23.10 29.00 -28.87
C VAL A 442 -21.97 28.04 -29.26
N PHE A 443 -21.84 26.94 -28.53
CA PHE A 443 -20.81 25.95 -28.82
C PHE A 443 -21.05 25.25 -30.19
N ASN A 444 -22.29 24.92 -30.53
CA ASN A 444 -22.64 24.31 -31.81
C ASN A 444 -22.26 25.25 -32.98
N ASN A 445 -22.51 26.55 -32.87
CA ASN A 445 -22.09 27.53 -33.86
C ASN A 445 -20.57 27.58 -34.05
N MET A 446 -19.79 27.54 -32.95
CA MET A 446 -18.33 27.47 -33.01
C MET A 446 -17.85 26.19 -33.71
N MET A 447 -18.52 25.05 -33.54
CA MET A 447 -18.18 23.81 -34.22
C MET A 447 -18.51 23.86 -35.72
N ALA A 448 -19.62 24.52 -36.08
CA ALA A 448 -19.95 24.76 -37.49
C ALA A 448 -18.91 25.67 -38.20
N ASP A 449 -18.44 26.71 -37.49
CA ASP A 449 -17.36 27.57 -38.00
C ASP A 449 -16.05 26.79 -38.18
N ALA A 450 -15.69 25.92 -37.25
CA ALA A 450 -14.51 25.08 -37.36
C ALA A 450 -14.60 24.10 -38.54
N ALA A 451 -15.76 23.49 -38.78
CA ALA A 451 -16.01 22.63 -39.92
C ALA A 451 -15.88 23.41 -41.24
N ASN A 452 -16.44 24.62 -41.28
CA ASN A 452 -16.32 25.49 -42.44
C ASN A 452 -14.85 25.89 -42.74
N ASN A 453 -14.10 26.25 -41.68
CA ASN A 453 -12.67 26.57 -41.83
C ASN A 453 -11.86 25.37 -42.33
N TYR A 454 -12.14 24.15 -41.84
CA TYR A 454 -11.49 22.93 -42.35
C TYR A 454 -11.80 22.74 -43.85
N ARG A 455 -13.08 22.90 -44.26
CA ARG A 455 -13.51 22.77 -45.65
C ARG A 455 -12.85 23.82 -46.55
N ILE A 456 -12.76 25.08 -46.11
CA ILE A 456 -12.07 26.15 -46.85
C ILE A 456 -10.62 25.75 -47.15
N LEU A 457 -9.88 25.26 -46.13
CA LEU A 457 -8.51 24.80 -46.35
C LEU A 457 -8.42 23.64 -47.36
N LYS A 458 -9.40 22.74 -47.35
CA LYS A 458 -9.42 21.59 -48.24
C LYS A 458 -9.80 21.97 -49.68
N GLU A 459 -10.89 22.71 -49.85
CA GLU A 459 -11.49 22.97 -51.17
C GLU A 459 -10.81 24.14 -51.90
N TYR A 460 -10.48 25.22 -51.16
CA TYR A 460 -9.93 26.44 -51.82
C TYR A 460 -8.41 26.52 -51.76
N HIS A 461 -7.79 25.92 -50.73
CA HIS A 461 -6.33 25.96 -50.59
C HIS A 461 -5.66 24.61 -50.88
N ASN A 462 -6.43 23.57 -51.23
CA ASN A 462 -5.95 22.21 -51.52
C ASN A 462 -4.98 21.66 -50.47
N ALA A 463 -5.23 22.00 -49.20
CA ALA A 463 -4.39 21.55 -48.08
C ALA A 463 -4.52 20.04 -47.87
N ALA A 464 -3.42 19.37 -47.55
CA ALA A 464 -3.46 17.97 -47.13
C ALA A 464 -4.26 17.79 -45.83
N ASN A 465 -4.90 16.62 -45.61
CA ASN A 465 -5.64 16.35 -44.38
C ASN A 465 -4.77 16.57 -43.13
N GLU A 466 -3.48 16.24 -43.23
CA GLU A 466 -2.53 16.37 -42.12
C GLU A 466 -2.27 17.81 -41.70
N ASP A 467 -2.44 18.77 -42.61
CA ASP A 467 -2.29 20.20 -42.32
C ASP A 467 -3.64 20.83 -41.98
N ALA A 468 -4.70 20.54 -42.75
CA ALA A 468 -6.04 21.05 -42.52
C ALA A 468 -6.59 20.67 -41.13
N ARG A 469 -6.25 19.49 -40.60
CA ARG A 469 -6.67 19.05 -39.24
C ARG A 469 -6.22 19.98 -38.11
N ALA A 470 -5.27 20.90 -38.37
CA ALA A 470 -4.81 21.83 -37.33
C ALA A 470 -5.91 22.78 -36.85
N VAL A 471 -6.96 23.02 -37.67
CA VAL A 471 -8.12 23.84 -37.25
C VAL A 471 -9.24 23.07 -36.59
N LEU A 472 -9.12 21.73 -36.48
CA LEU A 472 -10.13 20.89 -35.84
C LEU A 472 -10.11 21.07 -34.34
N PRO A 473 -11.29 21.24 -33.69
CA PRO A 473 -11.37 21.40 -32.24
C PRO A 473 -11.10 20.09 -31.49
N ASN A 474 -10.67 20.20 -30.24
CA ASN A 474 -10.53 19.05 -29.36
C ASN A 474 -11.86 18.31 -29.08
N ALA A 475 -12.98 18.96 -29.30
CA ALA A 475 -14.31 18.37 -29.21
C ALA A 475 -14.62 17.39 -30.35
N CYS A 476 -13.87 17.43 -31.46
CA CYS A 476 -14.04 16.54 -32.60
C CYS A 476 -14.00 15.09 -32.18
N CYS A 477 -15.00 14.32 -32.60
CA CYS A 477 -15.12 12.91 -32.28
C CYS A 477 -14.05 12.06 -32.96
N THR A 478 -13.72 10.97 -32.30
CA THR A 478 -12.84 9.93 -32.82
C THR A 478 -13.38 8.55 -32.45
N LYS A 479 -12.86 7.55 -33.17
CA LYS A 479 -13.04 6.13 -32.87
C LYS A 479 -11.71 5.52 -32.53
N LEU A 480 -11.67 4.63 -31.56
CA LEU A 480 -10.45 3.96 -31.14
C LEU A 480 -10.70 2.53 -30.66
N TYR A 481 -9.68 1.71 -30.76
CA TYR A 481 -9.57 0.45 -30.02
C TYR A 481 -8.61 0.67 -28.87
N VAL A 482 -8.98 0.19 -27.68
CA VAL A 482 -8.13 0.21 -26.50
C VAL A 482 -8.03 -1.19 -25.90
N THR A 483 -6.78 -1.67 -25.73
CA THR A 483 -6.51 -2.91 -25.02
C THR A 483 -5.88 -2.58 -23.68
N ILE A 484 -6.45 -3.14 -22.61
CA ILE A 484 -6.09 -2.85 -21.22
C ILE A 484 -6.05 -4.17 -20.46
N ASN A 485 -4.99 -4.42 -19.68
CA ASN A 485 -5.01 -5.58 -18.76
C ASN A 485 -5.91 -5.31 -17.55
N ALA A 486 -6.37 -6.39 -16.89
CA ALA A 486 -7.32 -6.28 -15.78
C ALA A 486 -6.78 -5.44 -14.60
N ARG A 487 -5.49 -5.55 -14.28
CA ARG A 487 -4.85 -4.76 -13.22
C ARG A 487 -4.91 -3.26 -13.54
N SER A 488 -4.45 -2.87 -14.74
CA SER A 488 -4.51 -1.48 -15.18
C SER A 488 -5.94 -0.96 -15.26
N LEU A 489 -6.89 -1.81 -15.64
CA LEU A 489 -8.30 -1.46 -15.71
C LEU A 489 -8.89 -1.11 -14.34
N ILE A 490 -8.55 -1.86 -13.29
CA ILE A 490 -8.93 -1.57 -11.91
C ILE A 490 -8.31 -0.23 -11.45
N GLU A 491 -6.99 -0.06 -11.65
CA GLU A 491 -6.27 1.16 -11.24
C GLU A 491 -6.79 2.42 -11.94
N MET A 492 -7.06 2.31 -13.25
CA MET A 492 -7.67 3.40 -14.01
C MET A 492 -9.09 3.72 -13.50
N SER A 493 -9.86 2.71 -13.10
CA SER A 493 -11.22 2.87 -12.55
C SER A 493 -11.20 3.67 -11.25
N HIS A 494 -10.20 3.49 -10.39
CA HIS A 494 -10.04 4.28 -9.16
C HIS A 494 -9.99 5.78 -9.44
N LEU A 495 -9.35 6.19 -10.53
CA LEU A 495 -9.23 7.60 -10.93
C LEU A 495 -10.44 8.06 -11.76
N ARG A 496 -10.90 7.24 -12.72
CA ARG A 496 -11.84 7.67 -13.75
C ARG A 496 -13.30 7.53 -13.36
N LEU A 497 -13.63 6.68 -12.38
CA LEU A 497 -14.98 6.61 -11.81
C LEU A 497 -15.21 7.64 -10.69
N CYS A 498 -14.18 8.36 -10.27
CA CYS A 498 -14.30 9.51 -9.37
C CYS A 498 -15.10 10.65 -10.02
N THR A 499 -15.96 11.32 -9.24
CA THR A 499 -16.76 12.48 -9.72
C THR A 499 -15.91 13.67 -10.15
N ARG A 500 -14.63 13.72 -9.77
CA ARG A 500 -13.67 14.72 -10.21
C ARG A 500 -13.07 14.45 -11.60
N ALA A 501 -13.19 13.23 -12.10
CA ALA A 501 -12.86 12.97 -13.50
C ALA A 501 -13.83 13.73 -14.39
N GLN A 502 -13.33 14.22 -15.54
CA GLN A 502 -14.19 14.84 -16.53
C GLN A 502 -15.38 13.91 -16.87
N SER A 503 -16.57 14.49 -17.06
CA SER A 503 -17.81 13.73 -17.24
C SER A 503 -17.72 12.70 -18.38
N GLU A 504 -17.09 13.07 -19.48
CA GLU A 504 -16.97 12.23 -20.66
C GLU A 504 -16.16 10.96 -20.39
N ILE A 505 -14.93 11.07 -19.84
CA ILE A 505 -14.09 9.90 -19.55
C ILE A 505 -14.68 9.07 -18.41
N ARG A 506 -15.37 9.69 -17.45
CA ARG A 506 -16.09 8.99 -16.39
C ARG A 506 -17.22 8.13 -16.97
N SER A 507 -18.02 8.68 -17.88
CA SER A 507 -19.08 7.94 -18.58
C SER A 507 -18.51 6.78 -19.40
N MET A 508 -17.39 6.97 -20.07
CA MET A 508 -16.70 5.89 -20.78
C MET A 508 -16.33 4.74 -19.82
N PHE A 509 -15.76 5.05 -18.64
CA PHE A 509 -15.39 4.02 -17.66
C PHE A 509 -16.59 3.34 -17.03
N GLN A 510 -17.73 4.02 -16.88
CA GLN A 510 -19.01 3.40 -16.47
C GLN A 510 -19.50 2.37 -17.52
N LEU A 511 -19.41 2.73 -18.81
CA LEU A 511 -19.76 1.81 -19.89
C LEU A 511 -18.78 0.62 -19.97
N ILE A 512 -17.47 0.86 -19.84
CA ILE A 512 -16.48 -0.21 -19.77
C ILE A 512 -16.80 -1.15 -18.61
N LYS A 513 -17.06 -0.64 -17.41
CA LYS A 513 -17.45 -1.44 -16.24
C LYS A 513 -18.69 -2.30 -16.52
N SER A 514 -19.70 -1.72 -17.18
CA SER A 514 -20.90 -2.47 -17.55
C SER A 514 -20.59 -3.59 -18.54
N GLN A 515 -19.72 -3.36 -19.52
CA GLN A 515 -19.29 -4.38 -20.49
C GLN A 515 -18.47 -5.50 -19.80
N VAL A 516 -17.56 -5.14 -18.89
CA VAL A 516 -16.81 -6.13 -18.11
C VAL A 516 -17.73 -6.98 -17.24
N ALA A 517 -18.76 -6.38 -16.64
CA ALA A 517 -19.72 -7.09 -15.80
C ALA A 517 -20.49 -8.20 -16.56
N THR A 518 -20.61 -8.10 -17.89
CA THR A 518 -21.28 -9.15 -18.70
C THR A 518 -20.47 -10.44 -18.81
N VAL A 519 -19.14 -10.36 -18.61
CA VAL A 519 -18.21 -11.50 -18.79
C VAL A 519 -17.45 -11.87 -17.52
N CYS A 520 -17.30 -10.92 -16.58
CA CYS A 520 -16.58 -11.10 -15.31
C CYS A 520 -17.14 -10.15 -14.24
N PRO A 521 -18.29 -10.48 -13.61
CA PRO A 521 -18.91 -9.64 -12.59
C PRO A 521 -17.99 -9.35 -11.40
N GLU A 522 -17.14 -10.30 -11.01
CA GLU A 522 -16.20 -10.19 -9.91
C GLU A 522 -15.18 -9.08 -10.18
N LEU A 523 -14.59 -9.06 -11.38
CA LEU A 523 -13.65 -8.02 -11.79
C LEU A 523 -14.35 -6.65 -11.85
N ALA A 524 -15.57 -6.60 -12.37
CA ALA A 524 -16.35 -5.37 -12.42
C ALA A 524 -16.68 -4.83 -11.02
N ALA A 525 -16.83 -5.70 -10.01
CA ALA A 525 -17.01 -5.28 -8.62
C ALA A 525 -15.78 -4.56 -8.05
N TRP A 526 -14.56 -4.88 -8.53
CA TRP A 526 -13.32 -4.20 -8.13
C TRP A 526 -13.09 -2.88 -8.89
N MET A 527 -13.81 -2.62 -9.97
CA MET A 527 -13.76 -1.35 -10.69
C MET A 527 -14.60 -0.28 -9.97
N ILE A 528 -14.01 0.33 -8.96
CA ILE A 528 -14.63 1.33 -8.07
C ILE A 528 -13.75 2.58 -7.96
N PRO A 529 -14.30 3.75 -7.57
CA PRO A 529 -13.48 4.94 -7.32
C PRO A 529 -12.61 4.76 -6.06
N SER A 530 -11.47 5.46 -5.98
CA SER A 530 -10.52 5.37 -4.85
C SER A 530 -11.19 5.55 -3.47
N CYS A 531 -12.24 6.35 -3.38
CA CYS A 531 -12.95 6.59 -2.12
C CYS A 531 -13.76 5.39 -1.62
N GLU A 532 -13.96 4.36 -2.44
CA GLU A 532 -14.66 3.11 -2.10
C GLU A 532 -13.69 1.93 -1.93
N ALA A 533 -12.39 2.13 -2.20
CA ALA A 533 -11.39 1.07 -2.16
C ALA A 533 -11.20 0.48 -0.74
N ASN A 534 -11.53 1.21 0.31
CA ASN A 534 -11.58 0.68 1.67
C ASN A 534 -13.03 0.37 2.07
N PRO A 535 -13.45 -0.90 2.07
CA PRO A 535 -14.84 -1.28 2.33
C PRO A 535 -15.27 -1.04 3.79
N LYS A 536 -14.33 -1.06 4.74
CA LYS A 536 -14.62 -0.88 6.16
C LYS A 536 -14.76 0.61 6.53
N TYR A 537 -13.90 1.43 5.96
CA TYR A 537 -13.86 2.89 6.20
C TYR A 537 -13.70 3.64 4.89
N PRO A 538 -14.74 3.74 4.06
CA PRO A 538 -14.64 4.47 2.80
C PRO A 538 -14.38 5.95 3.08
N PHE A 539 -13.36 6.51 2.44
CA PHE A 539 -12.98 7.91 2.59
C PHE A 539 -12.50 8.52 1.28
N CYS A 540 -12.74 9.83 1.13
CA CYS A 540 -12.26 10.55 -0.04
C CYS A 540 -10.79 10.99 0.15
N PRO A 541 -9.84 10.54 -0.69
CA PRO A 541 -8.43 10.92 -0.60
C PRO A 541 -8.17 12.37 -1.09
N GLU A 542 -9.14 13.02 -1.75
CA GLU A 542 -9.00 14.32 -2.41
C GLU A 542 -8.96 15.52 -1.44
N GLY A 543 -8.97 15.31 -0.14
CA GLY A 543 -8.86 16.36 0.88
C GLY A 543 -9.92 17.46 0.72
N ASN A 544 -9.49 18.70 0.50
CA ASN A 544 -10.40 19.85 0.34
C ASN A 544 -11.23 19.82 -0.94
N ARG A 545 -10.91 18.93 -1.88
CA ARG A 545 -11.62 18.76 -3.15
C ARG A 545 -12.58 17.59 -3.12
N CYS A 546 -12.90 17.05 -1.94
CA CYS A 546 -13.89 16.01 -1.75
C CYS A 546 -15.25 16.42 -2.32
N CYS A 547 -15.90 15.51 -3.06
CA CYS A 547 -17.23 15.75 -3.63
C CYS A 547 -18.38 15.50 -2.63
N GLY A 548 -18.08 15.04 -1.41
CA GLY A 548 -19.09 14.71 -0.38
C GLY A 548 -19.67 13.29 -0.47
N ARG A 549 -19.30 12.49 -1.47
CA ARG A 549 -19.79 11.09 -1.60
C ARG A 549 -19.37 10.21 -0.41
N HIS A 550 -18.14 10.41 0.05
CA HIS A 550 -17.59 9.81 1.26
C HIS A 550 -16.92 10.88 2.11
N PRO A 551 -16.82 10.70 3.43
CA PRO A 551 -16.15 11.66 4.32
C PRO A 551 -14.69 11.84 3.91
N LYS A 552 -14.12 12.99 4.23
CA LYS A 552 -12.68 13.20 4.12
C LYS A 552 -11.96 12.28 5.12
N LEU A 553 -10.75 11.89 4.83
CA LEU A 553 -9.95 11.06 5.72
C LEU A 553 -9.90 11.61 7.16
N ALA A 554 -9.71 12.94 7.29
CA ALA A 554 -9.71 13.60 8.60
C ALA A 554 -11.06 13.51 9.36
N ASP A 555 -12.17 13.35 8.65
CA ASP A 555 -13.50 13.22 9.26
C ASP A 555 -13.82 11.77 9.62
N VAL A 556 -13.27 10.80 8.89
CA VAL A 556 -13.35 9.38 9.25
C VAL A 556 -12.69 9.13 10.60
N TYR A 557 -11.52 9.72 10.82
CA TYR A 557 -10.84 9.62 12.12
C TYR A 557 -11.69 10.17 13.27
N LYS A 558 -12.42 11.27 13.06
CA LYS A 558 -13.34 11.84 14.08
C LYS A 558 -14.54 10.93 14.38
N THR A 559 -14.98 10.12 13.43
CA THR A 559 -16.15 9.23 13.59
C THR A 559 -15.78 7.90 14.24
N VAL A 560 -14.55 7.45 14.05
CA VAL A 560 -14.01 6.25 14.72
C VAL A 560 -13.63 6.56 16.18
N GLU A 561 -13.47 7.85 16.52
CA GLU A 561 -13.20 8.36 17.86
C GLU A 561 -14.45 8.51 18.76
N LYS A 562 -15.65 8.25 18.27
CA LYS A 562 -16.90 8.13 19.03
C LYS A 562 -17.29 6.68 19.27
#